data_627654099ff194750ce114d32cea5d39
#
_entry.id   627654099ff194750ce114d32cea5d39
#
_cell.length_a   1.000
_cell.length_b   1.000
_cell.length_c   1.000
_cell.angle_alpha   90.00
_cell.angle_beta   90.00
_cell.angle_gamma   90.00
#
_symmetry.space_group_name_H-M   'P 1'
#
loop_
_entity.id
_entity.type
_entity.pdbx_description
1 polymer ?
#
loop_
_entity_poly.entity_id
_entity_poly.type
_entity_poly.pdbx_seq_one_letter_code
_entity_poly.pdbx_strand_id
1 'polypeptide(L)'
;MSNKVLENIKSRRSVRTYTEQQVSAGDLNLILEAAAYAPSGMNFQTWHFTAIQDAAVLTELNEKIKGAFAKSDDPHLQERGHSETYCCYYHAPTLVIVSNEPTRWWAPMDCACALQNIFLAAKSLGIGSCWINQLG
;
A
#
# COMPACT_ATOMS: atom_id res chain seq x y z
N MET A 1 11.69 -28.53 -12.60
CA MET A 1 12.46 -27.29 -12.32
C MET A 1 11.60 -26.36 -11.48
N SER A 2 12.15 -25.83 -10.41
CA SER A 2 11.51 -24.81 -9.58
C SER A 2 11.45 -23.48 -10.34
N ASN A 3 10.29 -22.85 -10.39
CA ASN A 3 10.12 -21.52 -11.00
C ASN A 3 9.96 -20.47 -9.90
N LYS A 4 11.02 -19.71 -9.65
CA LYS A 4 11.08 -18.71 -8.57
C LYS A 4 9.96 -17.66 -8.66
N VAL A 5 9.52 -17.28 -9.86
CA VAL A 5 8.42 -16.33 -10.04
C VAL A 5 7.11 -16.93 -9.54
N LEU A 6 6.80 -18.17 -9.95
CA LEU A 6 5.58 -18.85 -9.49
C LEU A 6 5.60 -19.13 -7.99
N GLU A 7 6.75 -19.48 -7.44
CA GLU A 7 6.91 -19.67 -6.00
C GLU A 7 6.66 -18.39 -5.22
N ASN A 8 7.22 -17.26 -5.68
CA ASN A 8 7.03 -15.95 -5.08
C ASN A 8 5.55 -15.54 -5.11
N ILE A 9 4.89 -15.69 -6.26
CA ILE A 9 3.44 -15.42 -6.41
C ILE A 9 2.62 -16.27 -5.44
N LYS A 10 2.86 -17.59 -5.40
CA LYS A 10 2.10 -18.53 -4.57
C LYS A 10 2.34 -18.36 -3.07
N SER A 11 3.53 -17.92 -2.66
CA SER A 11 3.92 -17.77 -1.26
C SER A 11 3.58 -16.42 -0.65
N ARG A 12 3.28 -15.39 -1.47
CA ARG A 12 2.87 -14.07 -0.97
C ARG A 12 1.57 -14.18 -0.16
N ARG A 13 1.52 -13.49 0.98
CA ARG A 13 0.33 -13.37 1.82
C ARG A 13 0.13 -11.90 2.23
N SER A 14 -1.09 -11.54 2.57
CA SER A 14 -1.40 -10.28 3.21
C SER A 14 -0.96 -10.32 4.67
N VAL A 15 0.05 -9.55 5.01
CA VAL A 15 0.61 -9.43 6.35
C VAL A 15 0.03 -8.17 6.99
N ARG A 16 -0.47 -8.27 8.23
CA ARG A 16 -1.12 -7.18 8.98
C ARG A 16 -0.57 -7.00 10.40
N THR A 17 0.58 -7.60 10.66
CA THR A 17 1.35 -7.42 11.90
C THR A 17 2.80 -7.23 11.50
N TYR A 18 3.40 -6.17 11.95
CA TYR A 18 4.74 -5.75 11.54
C TYR A 18 5.65 -5.56 12.75
N THR A 19 6.95 -5.65 12.51
CA THR A 19 7.98 -5.21 13.45
C THR A 19 8.21 -3.71 13.31
N GLU A 20 8.91 -3.11 14.26
CA GLU A 20 9.32 -1.71 14.19
C GLU A 20 10.48 -1.47 13.20
N GLN A 21 11.04 -2.53 12.64
CA GLN A 21 12.16 -2.44 11.71
C GLN A 21 11.73 -1.72 10.43
N GLN A 22 12.40 -0.60 10.15
CA GLN A 22 12.14 0.20 8.97
C GLN A 22 12.65 -0.50 7.70
N VAL A 23 11.90 -0.35 6.60
CA VAL A 23 12.34 -0.75 5.26
C VAL A 23 13.53 0.12 4.87
N SER A 24 14.64 -0.49 4.44
CA SER A 24 15.82 0.26 4.01
C SER A 24 15.52 1.10 2.77
N ALA A 25 16.25 2.21 2.61
CA ALA A 25 16.10 3.03 1.41
C ALA A 25 16.42 2.25 0.12
N GLY A 26 17.37 1.30 0.17
CA GLY A 26 17.70 0.43 -0.95
C GLY A 26 16.55 -0.50 -1.32
N ASP A 27 15.96 -1.19 -0.34
CA ASP A 27 14.82 -2.09 -0.58
C ASP A 27 13.59 -1.31 -1.04
N LEU A 28 13.33 -0.13 -0.44
CA LEU A 28 12.21 0.71 -0.86
C LEU A 28 12.36 1.16 -2.30
N ASN A 29 13.56 1.56 -2.72
CA ASN A 29 13.83 1.93 -4.12
C ASN A 29 13.59 0.77 -5.07
N LEU A 30 14.03 -0.45 -4.74
CA LEU A 30 13.78 -1.65 -5.57
C LEU A 30 12.29 -1.96 -5.69
N ILE A 31 11.53 -1.79 -4.60
CA ILE A 31 10.07 -1.99 -4.59
C ILE A 31 9.37 -0.95 -5.48
N LEU A 32 9.75 0.32 -5.37
CA LEU A 32 9.17 1.40 -6.19
C LEU A 32 9.58 1.31 -7.66
N GLU A 33 10.81 0.89 -7.94
CA GLU A 33 11.23 0.58 -9.30
C GLU A 33 10.38 -0.53 -9.91
N ALA A 34 10.17 -1.64 -9.19
CA ALA A 34 9.31 -2.72 -9.65
C ALA A 34 7.87 -2.24 -9.93
N ALA A 35 7.34 -1.32 -9.13
CA ALA A 35 6.04 -0.71 -9.36
C ALA A 35 6.00 0.06 -10.69
N ALA A 36 7.04 0.82 -10.99
CA ALA A 36 7.15 1.60 -12.24
C ALA A 36 7.27 0.75 -13.50
N TYR A 37 7.66 -0.52 -13.37
CA TYR A 37 7.68 -1.49 -14.48
C TYR A 37 6.35 -2.20 -14.72
N ALA A 38 5.28 -1.84 -14.00
CA ALA A 38 3.96 -2.39 -14.27
C ALA A 38 3.42 -1.92 -15.64
N PRO A 39 2.55 -2.71 -16.30
CA PRO A 39 1.85 -2.23 -17.48
C PRO A 39 0.87 -1.11 -17.12
N SER A 40 0.67 -0.18 -18.03
CA SER A 40 -0.35 0.87 -17.91
C SER A 40 -1.08 1.09 -19.23
N GLY A 41 -2.30 1.60 -19.16
CA GLY A 41 -3.11 1.90 -20.34
C GLY A 41 -2.35 2.82 -21.31
N MET A 42 -2.16 2.39 -22.55
CA MET A 42 -1.38 3.09 -23.59
C MET A 42 0.05 3.47 -23.17
N ASN A 43 0.58 2.82 -22.13
CA ASN A 43 1.88 3.11 -21.52
C ASN A 43 2.00 4.58 -21.03
N PHE A 44 0.91 5.16 -20.55
CA PHE A 44 0.92 6.54 -20.07
C PHE A 44 1.66 6.73 -18.75
N GLN A 45 1.76 5.70 -17.91
CA GLN A 45 2.53 5.73 -16.66
C GLN A 45 2.16 6.93 -15.76
N THR A 46 0.88 7.24 -15.65
CA THR A 46 0.34 8.41 -14.94
C THR A 46 0.20 8.20 -13.43
N TRP A 47 0.59 7.02 -12.91
CA TRP A 47 0.64 6.76 -11.47
C TRP A 47 1.67 7.63 -10.77
N HIS A 48 1.40 7.86 -9.51
CA HIS A 48 2.33 8.51 -8.58
C HIS A 48 2.50 7.64 -7.33
N PHE A 49 3.73 7.50 -6.85
CA PHE A 49 4.08 6.73 -5.66
C PHE A 49 4.54 7.68 -4.56
N THR A 50 3.83 7.68 -3.43
CA THR A 50 4.22 8.43 -2.23
C THR A 50 4.57 7.43 -1.14
N ALA A 51 5.84 7.39 -0.73
CA ALA A 51 6.30 6.57 0.39
C ALA A 51 6.44 7.42 1.65
N ILE A 52 5.82 6.99 2.74
CA ILE A 52 5.82 7.66 4.03
C ILE A 52 6.49 6.74 5.05
N GLN A 53 7.57 7.20 5.65
CA GLN A 53 8.35 6.49 6.67
C GLN A 53 8.50 7.29 7.98
N ASP A 54 8.03 8.51 8.01
CA ASP A 54 8.03 9.36 9.21
C ASP A 54 6.85 8.94 10.13
N ALA A 55 7.16 8.51 11.34
CA ALA A 55 6.18 8.01 12.31
C ALA A 55 5.17 9.09 12.75
N ALA A 56 5.60 10.37 12.83
CA ALA A 56 4.70 11.45 13.20
C ALA A 56 3.70 11.74 12.07
N VAL A 57 4.15 11.71 10.82
CA VAL A 57 3.28 11.86 9.64
C VAL A 57 2.29 10.70 9.53
N LEU A 58 2.73 9.46 9.74
CA LEU A 58 1.86 8.29 9.74
C LEU A 58 0.78 8.37 10.84
N THR A 59 1.17 8.81 12.03
CA THR A 59 0.23 9.00 13.15
C THR A 59 -0.80 10.08 12.82
N GLU A 60 -0.35 11.25 12.34
CA GLU A 60 -1.25 12.33 11.95
C GLU A 60 -2.23 11.91 10.85
N LEU A 61 -1.74 11.17 9.85
CA LEU A 61 -2.56 10.63 8.77
C LEU A 61 -3.66 9.72 9.33
N ASN A 62 -3.29 8.79 10.23
CA ASN A 62 -4.26 7.89 10.86
C ASN A 62 -5.33 8.64 11.64
N GLU A 63 -4.97 9.65 12.41
CA GLU A 63 -5.91 10.45 13.17
C GLU A 63 -6.87 11.24 12.25
N LYS A 64 -6.40 11.78 11.14
CA LYS A 64 -7.24 12.43 10.13
C LYS A 64 -8.22 11.44 9.49
N ILE A 65 -7.78 10.23 9.16
CA ILE A 65 -8.62 9.17 8.62
C ILE A 65 -9.70 8.77 9.63
N LYS A 66 -9.34 8.54 10.89
CA LYS A 66 -10.29 8.24 11.96
C LYS A 66 -11.30 9.36 12.14
N GLY A 67 -10.85 10.61 12.11
CA GLY A 67 -11.75 11.78 12.19
C GLY A 67 -12.74 11.88 11.02
N ALA A 68 -12.34 11.46 9.83
CA ALA A 68 -13.25 11.36 8.68
C ALA A 68 -14.24 10.19 8.84
N PHE A 69 -13.76 9.02 9.27
CA PHE A 69 -14.60 7.85 9.50
C PHE A 69 -15.65 8.07 10.60
N ALA A 70 -15.30 8.78 11.68
CA ALA A 70 -16.24 9.12 12.75
C ALA A 70 -17.43 9.97 12.28
N LYS A 71 -17.29 10.66 11.15
CA LYS A 71 -18.34 11.50 10.53
C LYS A 71 -19.04 10.82 9.36
N SER A 72 -18.68 9.57 9.04
CA SER A 72 -19.29 8.82 7.95
C SER A 72 -20.72 8.39 8.27
N ASP A 73 -21.58 8.26 7.28
CA ASP A 73 -22.90 7.65 7.42
C ASP A 73 -22.86 6.11 7.49
N ASP A 74 -21.70 5.50 7.20
CA ASP A 74 -21.48 4.06 7.33
C ASP A 74 -21.16 3.68 8.79
N PRO A 75 -22.02 2.87 9.46
CA PRO A 75 -21.79 2.46 10.84
C PRO A 75 -20.46 1.74 11.08
N HIS A 76 -19.97 0.96 10.11
CA HIS A 76 -18.70 0.27 10.23
C HIS A 76 -17.50 1.22 10.18
N LEU A 77 -17.60 2.29 9.40
CA LEU A 77 -16.58 3.33 9.38
C LEU A 77 -16.64 4.16 10.67
N GLN A 78 -17.85 4.51 11.15
CA GLN A 78 -18.01 5.21 12.43
C GLN A 78 -17.38 4.44 13.59
N GLU A 79 -17.60 3.12 13.67
CA GLU A 79 -17.00 2.27 14.70
C GLU A 79 -15.46 2.36 14.66
N ARG A 80 -14.85 2.27 13.46
CA ARG A 80 -13.41 2.44 13.28
C ARG A 80 -12.92 3.83 13.65
N GLY A 81 -13.69 4.87 13.32
CA GLY A 81 -13.38 6.26 13.65
C GLY A 81 -13.31 6.51 15.16
N HIS A 82 -14.18 5.85 15.93
CA HIS A 82 -14.25 5.96 17.39
C HIS A 82 -13.36 4.95 18.13
N SER A 83 -12.78 3.98 17.44
CA SER A 83 -11.91 2.97 18.04
C SER A 83 -10.57 3.58 18.47
N GLU A 84 -10.17 3.36 19.72
CA GLU A 84 -8.86 3.77 20.22
C GLU A 84 -7.70 2.95 19.62
N THR A 85 -7.97 1.71 19.23
CA THR A 85 -6.95 0.77 18.74
C THR A 85 -6.87 0.68 17.23
N TYR A 86 -7.78 1.34 16.50
CA TYR A 86 -7.79 1.27 15.05
C TYR A 86 -6.61 2.01 14.44
N CYS A 87 -5.88 1.30 13.57
CA CYS A 87 -4.81 1.87 12.76
C CYS A 87 -4.96 1.39 11.30
N CYS A 88 -5.22 2.31 10.38
CA CYS A 88 -5.49 2.01 8.98
C CYS A 88 -4.32 1.34 8.27
N TYR A 89 -3.09 1.58 8.72
CA TYR A 89 -1.85 1.01 8.17
C TYR A 89 -1.24 -0.10 9.05
N TYR A 90 -1.98 -0.65 10.03
CA TYR A 90 -1.56 -1.76 10.91
C TYR A 90 -0.23 -1.52 11.61
N HIS A 91 0.10 -0.28 11.95
CA HIS A 91 1.37 0.13 12.55
C HIS A 91 2.61 -0.26 11.73
N ALA A 92 2.47 -0.42 10.40
CA ALA A 92 3.61 -0.67 9.52
C ALA A 92 4.54 0.56 9.51
N PRO A 93 5.88 0.38 9.56
CA PRO A 93 6.81 1.51 9.57
C PRO A 93 6.91 2.23 8.22
N THR A 94 6.38 1.64 7.15
CA THR A 94 6.34 2.23 5.81
C THR A 94 4.94 2.10 5.23
N LEU A 95 4.39 3.19 4.72
CA LEU A 95 3.17 3.24 3.92
C LEU A 95 3.50 3.72 2.51
N VAL A 96 3.06 3.00 1.48
CA VAL A 96 3.14 3.44 0.09
C VAL A 96 1.74 3.73 -0.43
N ILE A 97 1.51 4.96 -0.84
CA ILE A 97 0.27 5.39 -1.49
C ILE A 97 0.51 5.38 -3.00
N VAL A 98 -0.33 4.67 -3.72
CA VAL A 98 -0.33 4.65 -5.18
C VAL A 98 -1.55 5.42 -5.66
N SER A 99 -1.33 6.54 -6.32
CA SER A 99 -2.38 7.41 -6.85
C SER A 99 -2.24 7.58 -8.36
N ASN A 100 -3.29 8.07 -9.02
CA ASN A 100 -3.29 8.27 -10.47
C ASN A 100 -4.23 9.43 -10.83
N GLU A 101 -4.18 9.88 -12.08
CA GLU A 101 -5.08 10.89 -12.61
C GLU A 101 -6.54 10.41 -12.60
N PRO A 102 -7.48 11.17 -12.03
CA PRO A 102 -8.88 10.74 -11.92
C PRO A 102 -9.65 10.75 -13.25
N THR A 103 -9.09 11.37 -14.28
CA THR A 103 -9.75 11.57 -15.59
C THR A 103 -9.79 10.31 -16.45
N ARG A 104 -9.04 9.27 -16.12
CA ARG A 104 -8.94 8.03 -16.91
C ARG A 104 -9.67 6.89 -16.20
N TRP A 105 -10.66 6.32 -16.85
CA TRP A 105 -11.45 5.21 -16.27
C TRP A 105 -10.62 3.96 -15.95
N TRP A 106 -9.45 3.77 -16.60
CA TRP A 106 -8.54 2.63 -16.32
C TRP A 106 -7.47 2.94 -15.28
N ALA A 107 -7.39 4.16 -14.77
CA ALA A 107 -6.39 4.55 -13.77
C ALA A 107 -6.35 3.63 -12.53
N PRO A 108 -7.49 3.16 -11.97
CA PRO A 108 -7.47 2.19 -10.87
C PRO A 108 -6.82 0.85 -11.26
N MET A 109 -6.97 0.42 -12.52
CA MET A 109 -6.37 -0.83 -13.01
C MET A 109 -4.85 -0.70 -13.11
N ASP A 110 -4.35 0.43 -13.61
CA ASP A 110 -2.92 0.73 -13.66
C ASP A 110 -2.31 0.74 -12.25
N CYS A 111 -2.98 1.38 -11.28
CA CYS A 111 -2.57 1.34 -9.88
C CYS A 111 -2.56 -0.08 -9.30
N ALA A 112 -3.57 -0.90 -9.63
CA ALA A 112 -3.63 -2.28 -9.17
C ALA A 112 -2.47 -3.12 -9.72
N CYS A 113 -2.10 -2.93 -10.99
CA CYS A 113 -0.93 -3.58 -11.59
C CYS A 113 0.37 -3.17 -10.88
N ALA A 114 0.55 -1.88 -10.61
CA ALA A 114 1.72 -1.37 -9.89
C ALA A 114 1.77 -1.91 -8.45
N LEU A 115 0.63 -1.94 -7.73
CA LEU A 115 0.52 -2.52 -6.39
C LEU A 115 0.90 -4.00 -6.38
N GLN A 116 0.47 -4.78 -7.37
CA GLN A 116 0.86 -6.19 -7.46
C GLN A 116 2.37 -6.37 -7.62
N ASN A 117 3.02 -5.51 -8.40
CA ASN A 117 4.48 -5.52 -8.51
C ASN A 117 5.15 -5.16 -7.17
N ILE A 118 4.63 -4.15 -6.43
CA ILE A 118 5.08 -3.81 -5.07
C ILE A 118 5.03 -5.04 -4.16
N PHE A 119 3.90 -5.76 -4.15
CA PHE A 119 3.73 -6.93 -3.28
C PHE A 119 4.70 -8.06 -3.60
N LEU A 120 4.93 -8.32 -4.88
CA LEU A 120 5.84 -9.38 -5.31
C LEU A 120 7.30 -9.00 -5.05
N ALA A 121 7.68 -7.74 -5.29
CA ALA A 121 9.01 -7.24 -4.99
C ALA A 121 9.28 -7.27 -3.47
N ALA A 122 8.37 -6.74 -2.65
CA ALA A 122 8.48 -6.81 -1.20
C ALA A 122 8.64 -8.25 -0.70
N LYS A 123 7.80 -9.19 -1.20
CA LYS A 123 7.90 -10.61 -0.84
C LYS A 123 9.25 -11.21 -1.20
N SER A 124 9.81 -10.87 -2.37
CA SER A 124 11.12 -11.38 -2.80
C SER A 124 12.28 -10.88 -1.92
N LEU A 125 12.09 -9.73 -1.27
CA LEU A 125 13.04 -9.13 -0.31
C LEU A 125 12.77 -9.57 1.15
N GLY A 126 11.81 -10.48 1.38
CA GLY A 126 11.44 -10.92 2.74
C GLY A 126 10.58 -9.92 3.51
N ILE A 127 10.02 -8.92 2.85
CA ILE A 127 9.20 -7.87 3.46
C ILE A 127 7.72 -8.23 3.32
N GLY A 128 6.99 -8.22 4.46
CA GLY A 128 5.55 -8.40 4.50
C GLY A 128 4.80 -7.16 4.00
N SER A 129 3.69 -7.37 3.32
CA SER A 129 2.87 -6.28 2.80
C SER A 129 1.38 -6.66 2.76
N CYS A 130 0.50 -5.66 2.73
CA CYS A 130 -0.93 -5.87 2.44
C CYS A 130 -1.51 -4.67 1.70
N TRP A 131 -2.59 -4.93 0.98
CA TRP A 131 -3.39 -3.88 0.34
C TRP A 131 -4.34 -3.23 1.36
N ILE A 132 -4.36 -1.92 1.38
CA ILE A 132 -5.32 -1.11 2.14
C ILE A 132 -6.17 -0.37 1.10
N ASN A 133 -7.48 -0.60 1.11
CA ASN A 133 -8.43 0.04 0.18
C ASN A 133 -9.47 0.84 0.96
N GLN A 134 -9.00 1.70 1.88
CA GLN A 134 -9.87 2.48 2.76
C GLN A 134 -9.84 3.98 2.48
N LEU A 135 -9.07 4.40 1.47
CA LEU A 135 -8.84 5.79 1.11
C LEU A 135 -9.39 6.14 -0.30
N GLY A 136 -10.29 5.30 -0.81
CA GLY A 136 -10.94 5.53 -2.10
C GLY A 136 -12.24 6.31 -1.98
#